data_6b0f2dc9eb98bc8c8a8d820192008db5
#
_entry.id   6b0f2dc9eb98bc8c8a8d820192008db5
#
_cell.length_a   1.000
_cell.length_b   1.000
_cell.length_c   1.000
_cell.angle_alpha   90.00
_cell.angle_beta   90.00
_cell.angle_gamma   90.00
#
_symmetry.space_group_name_H-M   'P 1'
#
loop_
_entity.id
_entity.type
_entity.pdbx_description
1 polymer ?
#
loop_
_entity_poly.entity_id
_entity_poly.type
_entity_poly.pdbx_seq_one_letter_code
_entity_poly.pdbx_strand_id
1 'polypeptide(L)'
;LMSIWSGLENGVATAESSPEELAPTSQQQLMWPKWGQYFETSGKMGLAPDMPEAQELSRLSVEWIETTDLRRREAIWHRMLEIHSDQVYSIGVVAGVQQPVVVKRGLMNVPKEGIYNWDPGAHFGIYRPDTFWFDR
;
A
#
# COMPACT_ATOMS: atom_id res chain seq x y z
N LEU A 1 -8.31 -8.71 -19.98
CA LEU A 1 -9.21 -8.68 -18.82
C LEU A 1 -8.94 -7.39 -18.07
N MET A 2 -9.97 -6.57 -17.82
CA MET A 2 -9.85 -5.36 -17.04
C MET A 2 -10.51 -5.58 -15.68
N SER A 3 -9.81 -5.23 -14.62
CA SER A 3 -10.29 -5.33 -13.25
C SER A 3 -10.24 -3.95 -12.59
N ILE A 4 -11.14 -3.69 -11.67
CA ILE A 4 -11.15 -2.49 -10.84
C ILE A 4 -10.80 -2.93 -9.41
N TRP A 5 -9.85 -2.23 -8.82
CA TRP A 5 -9.40 -2.48 -7.46
C TRP A 5 -9.09 -1.17 -6.75
N SER A 6 -9.30 -1.14 -5.46
CA SER A 6 -8.81 -0.08 -4.58
C SER A 6 -7.56 -0.60 -3.86
N GLY A 7 -6.48 0.11 -3.99
CA GLY A 7 -5.20 -0.23 -3.38
C GLY A 7 -4.18 0.86 -3.63
N LEU A 8 -2.95 0.67 -3.22
CA LEU A 8 -1.91 1.69 -3.20
C LEU A 8 -2.26 2.90 -2.32
N GLU A 9 -3.19 2.71 -1.40
CA GLU A 9 -3.76 3.75 -0.53
C GLU A 9 -3.14 3.68 0.87
N ASN A 10 -1.86 3.41 0.97
CA ASN A 10 -1.18 3.29 2.27
C ASN A 10 -0.97 4.64 2.96
N GLY A 11 -2.01 5.47 3.00
CA GLY A 11 -1.96 6.79 3.59
C GLY A 11 -1.02 7.72 2.83
N VAL A 12 -0.11 8.36 3.54
CA VAL A 12 0.93 9.17 2.91
C VAL A 12 2.05 8.22 2.47
N ALA A 13 2.17 8.01 1.16
CA ALA A 13 3.27 7.23 0.59
C ALA A 13 4.59 7.97 0.84
N THR A 14 5.42 7.40 1.68
CA THR A 14 6.76 7.90 1.99
C THR A 14 7.77 6.77 1.81
N ALA A 15 9.04 7.11 1.68
CA ALA A 15 10.10 6.10 1.63
C ALA A 15 10.20 5.23 2.91
N GLU A 16 9.48 5.60 3.96
CA GLU A 16 9.37 4.82 5.21
C GLU A 16 8.22 3.79 5.15
N SER A 17 7.27 3.99 4.24
CA SER A 17 6.18 3.03 4.02
C SER A 17 6.67 1.85 3.20
N SER A 18 6.20 0.64 3.53
CA SER A 18 6.56 -0.55 2.76
C SER A 18 6.15 -0.43 1.28
N PRO A 19 7.04 -0.71 0.32
CA PRO A 19 6.73 -0.69 -1.11
C PRO A 19 6.06 -1.99 -1.59
N GLU A 20 5.45 -2.76 -0.71
CA GLU A 20 4.88 -4.08 -1.01
C GLU A 20 3.89 -4.03 -2.18
N GLU A 21 3.07 -2.99 -2.24
CA GLU A 21 2.09 -2.78 -3.31
C GLU A 21 2.73 -2.46 -4.67
N LEU A 22 3.98 -2.01 -4.69
CA LEU A 22 4.71 -1.65 -5.90
C LEU A 22 5.50 -2.83 -6.51
N ALA A 23 5.47 -4.01 -5.90
CA ALA A 23 6.20 -5.18 -6.37
C ALA A 23 5.32 -6.44 -6.38
N PRO A 24 5.57 -7.42 -7.25
CA PRO A 24 4.80 -8.65 -7.32
C PRO A 24 5.15 -9.61 -6.17
N THR A 25 4.79 -9.23 -4.95
CA THR A 25 5.13 -9.93 -3.71
C THR A 25 3.98 -10.69 -3.09
N SER A 26 2.72 -10.45 -3.54
CA SER A 26 1.54 -11.14 -3.02
C SER A 26 0.59 -11.60 -4.11
N GLN A 27 0.04 -12.81 -3.94
CA GLN A 27 -0.99 -13.35 -4.80
C GLN A 27 -2.34 -12.61 -4.69
N GLN A 28 -2.51 -11.78 -3.67
CA GLN A 28 -3.71 -10.97 -3.48
C GLN A 28 -3.71 -9.72 -4.36
N GLN A 29 -2.57 -9.34 -4.92
CA GLN A 29 -2.46 -8.21 -5.84
C GLN A 29 -3.08 -8.55 -7.20
N LEU A 30 -3.99 -7.70 -7.68
CA LEU A 30 -4.73 -7.96 -8.93
C LEU A 30 -3.88 -7.83 -10.20
N MET A 31 -2.81 -7.07 -10.16
CA MET A 31 -1.95 -6.82 -11.32
C MET A 31 -1.16 -8.07 -11.74
N TRP A 32 -0.68 -8.85 -10.77
CA TRP A 32 0.25 -9.96 -11.00
C TRP A 32 0.10 -11.13 -10.02
N PRO A 33 -1.09 -11.67 -9.82
CA PRO A 33 -1.35 -12.67 -8.76
C PRO A 33 -0.50 -13.93 -8.89
N LYS A 34 -0.12 -14.34 -10.12
CA LYS A 34 0.73 -15.51 -10.33
C LYS A 34 2.19 -15.26 -10.01
N TRP A 35 2.70 -14.07 -10.28
CA TRP A 35 4.04 -13.67 -9.89
C TRP A 35 4.14 -13.51 -8.37
N GLY A 36 3.12 -12.90 -7.74
CA GLY A 36 3.04 -12.81 -6.30
C GLY A 36 2.99 -14.17 -5.62
N GLN A 37 2.20 -15.12 -6.16
CA GLN A 37 2.16 -16.49 -5.66
C GLN A 37 3.54 -17.19 -5.75
N TYR A 38 4.27 -16.94 -6.83
CA TYR A 38 5.62 -17.45 -7.00
C TYR A 38 6.57 -16.90 -5.92
N PHE A 39 6.49 -15.60 -5.65
CA PHE A 39 7.27 -14.94 -4.63
C PHE A 39 6.95 -15.49 -3.23
N GLU A 40 5.67 -15.47 -2.80
CA GLU A 40 5.21 -15.96 -1.49
C GLU A 40 5.60 -17.42 -1.22
N THR A 41 5.58 -18.25 -2.25
CA THR A 41 5.86 -19.68 -2.12
C THR A 41 7.32 -20.05 -2.37
N SER A 42 8.19 -19.04 -2.53
CA SER A 42 9.60 -19.27 -2.88
C SER A 42 9.79 -20.15 -4.10
N GLY A 43 8.99 -19.89 -5.14
CA GLY A 43 9.06 -20.57 -6.43
C GLY A 43 8.34 -21.92 -6.52
N LYS A 44 7.66 -22.37 -5.46
CA LYS A 44 6.96 -23.68 -5.46
C LYS A 44 5.64 -23.65 -6.23
N MET A 45 4.98 -22.50 -6.28
CA MET A 45 3.69 -22.31 -6.96
C MET A 45 3.71 -20.97 -7.71
N GLY A 46 2.75 -20.79 -8.60
CA GLY A 46 2.67 -19.58 -9.40
C GLY A 46 3.52 -19.65 -10.67
N LEU A 47 3.92 -18.49 -11.16
CA LEU A 47 4.79 -18.32 -12.33
C LEU A 47 5.87 -17.32 -11.98
N ALA A 48 7.11 -17.59 -12.38
CA ALA A 48 8.19 -16.61 -12.26
C ALA A 48 7.86 -15.39 -13.13
N PRO A 49 8.14 -14.17 -12.67
CA PRO A 49 8.05 -12.99 -13.52
C PRO A 49 8.93 -13.14 -14.76
N ASP A 50 8.34 -12.95 -15.94
CA ASP A 50 9.01 -13.04 -17.24
C ASP A 50 9.45 -11.68 -17.79
N MET A 51 8.97 -10.57 -17.15
CA MET A 51 9.36 -9.20 -17.49
C MET A 51 10.56 -8.77 -16.62
N PRO A 52 11.63 -8.23 -17.24
CA PRO A 52 12.80 -7.73 -16.50
C PRO A 52 12.46 -6.68 -15.43
N GLU A 53 11.51 -5.81 -15.74
CA GLU A 53 11.06 -4.74 -14.84
C GLU A 53 10.33 -5.33 -13.61
N ALA A 54 9.52 -6.37 -13.78
CA ALA A 54 8.85 -7.05 -12.68
C ALA A 54 9.85 -7.81 -11.78
N GLN A 55 10.88 -8.38 -12.38
CA GLN A 55 11.99 -8.99 -11.63
C GLN A 55 12.78 -7.94 -10.84
N GLU A 56 13.02 -6.77 -11.45
CA GLU A 56 13.66 -5.64 -10.77
C GLU A 56 12.82 -5.14 -9.59
N LEU A 57 11.49 -5.00 -9.75
CA LEU A 57 10.58 -4.62 -8.67
C LEU A 57 10.65 -5.60 -7.49
N SER A 58 10.64 -6.91 -7.77
CA SER A 58 10.78 -7.93 -6.72
C SER A 58 12.09 -7.79 -5.96
N ARG A 59 13.21 -7.59 -6.67
CA ARG A 59 14.53 -7.39 -6.07
C ARG A 59 14.58 -6.10 -5.23
N LEU A 60 14.05 -5.00 -5.75
CA LEU A 60 14.01 -3.72 -5.04
C LEU A 60 13.18 -3.79 -3.76
N SER A 61 12.07 -4.54 -3.76
CA SER A 61 11.25 -4.76 -2.58
C SER A 61 12.03 -5.48 -1.47
N VAL A 62 12.76 -6.52 -1.82
CA VAL A 62 13.63 -7.24 -0.86
C VAL A 62 14.75 -6.33 -0.33
N GLU A 63 15.42 -5.61 -1.22
CA GLU A 63 16.49 -4.66 -0.85
C GLU A 63 15.97 -3.56 0.11
N TRP A 64 14.75 -3.07 -0.11
CA TRP A 64 14.15 -2.08 0.77
C TRP A 64 13.94 -2.61 2.19
N ILE A 65 13.52 -3.87 2.33
CA ILE A 65 13.33 -4.52 3.64
C ILE A 65 14.68 -4.70 4.35
N GLU A 66 15.72 -5.05 3.62
CA GLU A 66 17.04 -5.34 4.17
C GLU A 66 17.84 -4.08 4.55
N THR A 67 17.53 -2.92 3.98
CA THR A 67 18.25 -1.68 4.29
C THR A 67 17.57 -0.83 5.36
N THR A 68 18.37 -0.22 6.23
CA THR A 68 17.94 0.76 7.23
C THR A 68 18.29 2.19 6.84
N ASP A 69 19.04 2.39 5.76
CA ASP A 69 19.41 3.72 5.28
C ASP A 69 18.22 4.38 4.57
N LEU A 70 17.74 5.48 5.16
CA LEU A 70 16.59 6.24 4.63
C LEU A 70 16.84 6.77 3.21
N ARG A 71 18.03 7.24 2.91
CA ARG A 71 18.35 7.74 1.56
C ARG A 71 18.31 6.61 0.53
N ARG A 72 18.77 5.43 0.94
CA ARG A 72 18.72 4.25 0.05
C ARG A 72 17.27 3.80 -0.14
N ARG A 73 16.45 3.79 0.90
CA ARG A 73 15.01 3.51 0.81
C ARG A 73 14.30 4.48 -0.13
N GLU A 74 14.59 5.76 0.01
CA GLU A 74 14.04 6.79 -0.89
C GLU A 74 14.42 6.55 -2.35
N ALA A 75 15.68 6.23 -2.61
CA ALA A 75 16.16 5.92 -3.97
C ALA A 75 15.47 4.67 -4.54
N ILE A 76 15.24 3.65 -3.72
CA ILE A 76 14.50 2.44 -4.12
C ILE A 76 13.05 2.81 -4.48
N TRP A 77 12.36 3.58 -3.65
CA TRP A 77 11.01 4.07 -3.93
C TRP A 77 10.94 4.82 -5.27
N HIS A 78 11.82 5.77 -5.48
CA HIS A 78 11.88 6.53 -6.74
C HIS A 78 12.05 5.60 -7.93
N ARG A 79 12.96 4.64 -7.85
CA ARG A 79 13.18 3.69 -8.94
C ARG A 79 11.95 2.82 -9.22
N MET A 80 11.26 2.35 -8.18
CA MET A 80 10.03 1.58 -8.34
C MET A 80 8.93 2.41 -9.01
N LEU A 81 8.76 3.68 -8.60
CA LEU A 81 7.79 4.60 -9.21
C LEU A 81 8.13 4.91 -10.68
N GLU A 82 9.41 5.06 -11.05
CA GLU A 82 9.84 5.19 -12.44
C GLU A 82 9.41 3.98 -13.28
N ILE A 83 9.65 2.77 -12.79
CA ILE A 83 9.23 1.54 -13.48
C ILE A 83 7.72 1.51 -13.67
N HIS A 84 6.94 1.84 -12.63
CA HIS A 84 5.49 1.91 -12.73
C HIS A 84 4.99 2.97 -13.73
N SER A 85 5.67 4.11 -13.78
CA SER A 85 5.36 5.18 -14.73
C SER A 85 5.63 4.74 -16.18
N ASP A 86 6.71 4.03 -16.42
CA ASP A 86 7.08 3.57 -17.76
C ASP A 86 6.23 2.39 -18.23
N GLN A 87 5.95 1.45 -17.36
CA GLN A 87 5.24 0.22 -17.71
C GLN A 87 3.72 0.35 -17.63
N VAL A 88 3.21 1.31 -16.87
CA VAL A 88 1.76 1.58 -16.69
C VAL A 88 0.99 0.31 -16.27
N TYR A 89 1.46 -0.38 -15.22
CA TYR A 89 0.78 -1.57 -14.69
C TYR A 89 -0.64 -1.29 -14.16
N SER A 90 -0.88 -0.05 -13.71
CA SER A 90 -2.18 0.41 -13.23
C SER A 90 -2.44 1.84 -13.64
N ILE A 91 -3.71 2.16 -13.81
CA ILE A 91 -4.16 3.53 -14.10
C ILE A 91 -4.99 4.01 -12.93
N GLY A 92 -4.48 5.02 -12.21
CA GLY A 92 -5.21 5.68 -11.13
C GLY A 92 -6.38 6.48 -11.70
N VAL A 93 -7.59 6.19 -11.23
CA VAL A 93 -8.81 6.87 -11.68
C VAL A 93 -9.28 7.91 -10.67
N VAL A 94 -9.24 7.57 -9.38
CA VAL A 94 -9.73 8.42 -8.30
C VAL A 94 -8.79 8.28 -7.09
N ALA A 95 -8.45 9.41 -6.48
CA ALA A 95 -7.71 9.47 -5.23
C ALA A 95 -8.28 10.55 -4.31
N GLY A 96 -8.03 10.47 -3.02
CA GLY A 96 -8.40 11.50 -2.05
C GLY A 96 -9.91 11.70 -1.87
N VAL A 97 -10.70 10.65 -2.05
CA VAL A 97 -12.16 10.73 -1.87
C VAL A 97 -12.48 10.99 -0.40
N GLN A 98 -13.26 12.04 -0.16
CA GLN A 98 -13.74 12.33 1.18
C GLN A 98 -14.85 11.35 1.57
N GLN A 99 -14.66 10.67 2.70
CA GLN A 99 -15.66 9.79 3.28
C GLN A 99 -16.32 10.48 4.49
N PRO A 100 -17.63 10.77 4.45
CA PRO A 100 -18.32 11.33 5.61
C PRO A 100 -18.43 10.28 6.71
N VAL A 101 -18.06 10.67 7.92
CA VAL A 101 -18.20 9.84 9.11
C VAL A 101 -19.24 10.45 10.02
N VAL A 102 -20.26 9.67 10.37
CA VAL A 102 -21.32 10.10 11.27
C VAL A 102 -20.94 9.75 12.70
N VAL A 103 -20.86 10.77 13.54
CA VAL A 103 -20.53 10.62 14.95
C VAL A 103 -21.74 10.97 15.80
N LYS A 104 -22.05 10.16 16.83
CA LYS A 104 -23.14 10.43 17.76
C LYS A 104 -22.87 11.73 18.53
N ARG A 105 -23.91 12.57 18.68
CA ARG A 105 -23.81 13.79 19.48
C ARG A 105 -23.35 13.44 20.91
N GLY A 106 -22.42 14.22 21.43
CA GLY A 106 -21.85 14.03 22.76
C GLY A 106 -20.70 13.04 22.82
N LEU A 107 -20.30 12.41 21.71
CA LEU A 107 -19.03 11.68 21.66
C LEU A 107 -17.90 12.68 21.49
N MET A 108 -17.01 12.72 22.48
CA MET A 108 -15.93 13.68 22.60
C MET A 108 -14.60 13.06 22.20
N ASN A 109 -13.64 13.93 21.93
CA ASN A 109 -12.27 13.57 21.55
C ASN A 109 -12.17 12.83 20.19
N VAL A 110 -13.21 12.91 19.37
CA VAL A 110 -13.18 12.41 18.01
C VAL A 110 -12.53 13.46 17.10
N PRO A 111 -11.54 13.11 16.28
CA PRO A 111 -10.96 14.05 15.32
C PRO A 111 -12.02 14.52 14.31
N LYS A 112 -11.93 15.79 13.92
CA LYS A 112 -12.84 16.37 12.91
C LYS A 112 -12.50 15.94 11.50
N GLU A 113 -11.23 15.68 11.26
CA GLU A 113 -10.66 15.25 9.98
C GLU A 113 -9.61 14.19 10.25
N GLY A 114 -9.41 13.30 9.29
CA GLY A 114 -8.38 12.29 9.41
C GLY A 114 -8.15 11.57 8.10
N ILE A 115 -7.07 10.84 8.02
CA ILE A 115 -6.75 9.99 6.87
C ILE A 115 -7.31 8.60 7.18
N TYR A 116 -8.24 8.15 6.34
CA TYR A 116 -8.66 6.76 6.32
C TYR A 116 -7.67 5.98 5.48
N ASN A 117 -7.14 4.95 6.04
CA ASN A 117 -6.19 4.08 5.39
C ASN A 117 -6.50 2.62 5.74
N TRP A 118 -5.86 1.69 5.05
CA TRP A 118 -5.82 0.30 5.44
C TRP A 118 -5.23 0.19 6.86
N ASP A 119 -5.06 -0.99 7.40
CA ASP A 119 -4.49 -1.12 8.73
C ASP A 119 -3.15 -0.38 8.89
N PRO A 120 -2.90 0.30 10.00
CA PRO A 120 -3.74 0.49 11.20
C PRO A 120 -4.74 1.64 11.13
N GLY A 121 -4.82 2.35 10.04
CA GLY A 121 -5.68 3.52 9.87
C GLY A 121 -7.16 3.19 9.66
N ALA A 122 -7.47 1.95 9.27
CA ALA A 122 -8.83 1.47 9.13
C ALA A 122 -9.58 1.53 10.47
N HIS A 123 -10.88 1.81 10.39
CA HIS A 123 -11.75 1.85 11.56
C HIS A 123 -11.28 2.79 12.68
N PHE A 124 -10.59 3.86 12.33
CA PHE A 124 -10.05 4.84 13.28
C PHE A 124 -8.97 4.31 14.23
N GLY A 125 -8.32 3.22 13.92
CA GLY A 125 -7.29 2.63 14.79
C GLY A 125 -6.18 3.60 15.18
N ILE A 126 -5.71 4.44 14.25
CA ILE A 126 -4.69 5.47 14.52
C ILE A 126 -5.20 6.66 15.35
N TYR A 127 -6.51 6.84 15.45
CA TYR A 127 -7.12 7.97 16.15
C TYR A 127 -7.42 7.67 17.61
N ARG A 128 -6.97 6.55 18.12
CA ARG A 128 -7.07 6.17 19.52
C ARG A 128 -8.51 6.19 20.06
N PRO A 129 -9.40 5.36 19.55
CA PRO A 129 -10.79 5.30 19.99
C PRO A 129 -10.94 4.96 21.48
N ASP A 130 -9.91 4.39 22.09
CA ASP A 130 -9.80 4.19 23.53
C ASP A 130 -9.85 5.49 24.34
N THR A 131 -9.61 6.63 23.71
CA THR A 131 -9.67 7.96 24.34
C THR A 131 -11.02 8.67 24.13
N PHE A 132 -11.96 8.07 23.38
CA PHE A 132 -13.26 8.67 23.16
C PHE A 132 -14.16 8.49 24.38
N TRP A 133 -14.96 9.52 24.69
CA TRP A 133 -15.87 9.49 25.82
C TRP A 133 -17.17 10.23 25.52
N PHE A 134 -18.23 9.94 26.26
CA PHE A 134 -19.50 10.64 26.13
C PHE A 134 -19.60 11.75 27.18
N ASP A 135 -19.86 12.97 26.71
CA ASP A 135 -20.33 14.05 27.57
C ASP A 135 -21.76 13.76 28.03
N ARG A 136 -21.94 13.70 29.36
CA ARG A 136 -23.21 13.34 30.01
C ARG A 136 -23.97 14.57 30.41
#